data_059f6648f0a667f5a66d80e15295b7e9
#
_entry.id   059f6648f0a667f5a66d80e15295b7e9
#
_cell.length_a   1.000
_cell.length_b   1.000
_cell.length_c   1.000
_cell.angle_alpha   90.00
_cell.angle_beta   90.00
_cell.angle_gamma   90.00
#
_symmetry.space_group_name_H-M   'P 1'
#
loop_
_entity.id
_entity.type
_entity.pdbx_description
1 polymer ?
#
loop_
_entity_poly.entity_id
_entity_poly.type
_entity_poly.pdbx_seq_one_letter_code
_entity_poly.pdbx_strand_id
1 'polypeptide(L)'
;MAELLSYCAGFNTATNVVVLAGTNRPDILDPALLRPGRFDRQIYIGPPDIKGRASIFKVHLRPLKLLADLDKDALARKMAALTPGFSGADIANVCNEAALIAARHLCDAISQKHFEQAIERVIGGLEKKTQVLQPEEKKTVAYHEAGHAVAGWFLEHADPLLKVSIIPRGKGLGYAQYLPKEQYLYTKDQLMDRMCMTLGGRVSEEIFFGRITTGAQDDLRKVTQSAYAQIVQFGMNPKVGQVSFDLPRQGEMVLEKPYSEATARLIDTEVRSLIGEAYQRTQQLLNDKKAEVEKVAQRLLEKEVLDKNDMVELLGKRPFTEKSTYEEFVEGTGGEDEDTTLPEGLKDWNQDRRNREESPEEQVARQISGGMPF
;
A
#
# COMPACT_ATOMS: atom_id res chain seq x y z
N MET A 1 -7.39 -30.22 14.67
CA MET A 1 -6.67 -30.67 13.44
C MET A 1 -6.91 -32.14 13.14
N ALA A 2 -6.75 -33.08 14.10
CA ALA A 2 -7.04 -34.51 13.92
C ALA A 2 -8.51 -34.80 13.51
N GLU A 3 -9.48 -34.06 14.06
CA GLU A 3 -10.90 -34.21 13.71
C GLU A 3 -11.17 -33.78 12.25
N LEU A 4 -10.55 -32.70 11.77
CA LEU A 4 -10.70 -32.23 10.38
C LEU A 4 -10.09 -33.23 9.39
N LEU A 5 -8.95 -33.84 9.76
CA LEU A 5 -8.32 -34.92 8.99
C LEU A 5 -9.19 -36.15 8.95
N SER A 6 -9.84 -36.52 10.07
CA SER A 6 -10.77 -37.65 10.17
C SER A 6 -12.05 -37.41 9.33
N TYR A 7 -12.55 -36.19 9.32
CA TYR A 7 -13.68 -35.79 8.46
C TYR A 7 -13.32 -35.89 6.97
N CYS A 8 -12.17 -35.37 6.55
CA CYS A 8 -11.72 -35.46 5.16
C CYS A 8 -11.35 -36.89 4.72
N ALA A 9 -10.82 -37.73 5.64
CA ALA A 9 -10.42 -39.11 5.33
C ALA A 9 -11.57 -40.12 5.40
N GLY A 10 -12.68 -39.79 6.06
CA GLY A 10 -13.85 -40.65 6.23
C GLY A 10 -14.99 -40.43 5.24
N PHE A 11 -14.83 -39.52 4.28
CA PHE A 11 -15.87 -39.24 3.31
C PHE A 11 -16.06 -40.37 2.31
N ASN A 12 -17.13 -41.09 2.51
CA ASN A 12 -17.72 -41.95 1.50
C ASN A 12 -18.04 -41.09 0.26
N THR A 13 -17.61 -41.50 -0.91
CA THR A 13 -17.79 -40.83 -2.22
C THR A 13 -19.27 -40.54 -2.59
N ALA A 14 -20.20 -40.79 -1.70
CA ALA A 14 -21.64 -40.64 -1.90
C ALA A 14 -22.24 -39.32 -1.36
N THR A 15 -21.45 -38.48 -0.71
CA THR A 15 -21.97 -37.19 -0.17
C THR A 15 -21.60 -36.05 -1.10
N ASN A 16 -22.58 -35.39 -1.70
CA ASN A 16 -22.43 -34.20 -2.53
C ASN A 16 -22.05 -32.95 -1.69
N VAL A 17 -21.00 -33.08 -0.85
CA VAL A 17 -20.53 -32.00 0.03
C VAL A 17 -19.17 -31.53 -0.45
N VAL A 18 -19.03 -30.22 -0.70
CA VAL A 18 -17.78 -29.56 -1.03
C VAL A 18 -17.32 -28.78 0.20
N VAL A 19 -16.12 -29.06 0.68
CA VAL A 19 -15.51 -28.35 1.81
C VAL A 19 -14.59 -27.26 1.26
N LEU A 20 -14.85 -26.00 1.66
CA LEU A 20 -14.03 -24.85 1.34
C LEU A 20 -13.38 -24.31 2.62
N ALA A 21 -12.09 -24.06 2.56
CA ALA A 21 -11.34 -23.45 3.66
C ALA A 21 -10.49 -22.30 3.13
N GLY A 22 -10.31 -21.26 3.95
CA GLY A 22 -9.44 -20.14 3.63
C GLY A 22 -8.39 -19.93 4.72
N THR A 23 -7.18 -19.59 4.31
CA THR A 23 -6.08 -19.21 5.22
C THR A 23 -5.21 -18.15 4.61
N ASN A 24 -4.68 -17.25 5.44
CA ASN A 24 -3.66 -16.29 5.04
C ASN A 24 -2.24 -16.88 5.16
N ARG A 25 -2.10 -18.07 5.74
CA ARG A 25 -0.81 -18.73 5.98
C ARG A 25 -0.86 -20.19 5.53
N PRO A 26 -0.71 -20.45 4.23
CA PRO A 26 -0.67 -21.81 3.70
C PRO A 26 0.57 -22.59 4.18
N ASP A 27 1.65 -21.89 4.48
CA ASP A 27 2.93 -22.41 4.96
C ASP A 27 2.86 -23.17 6.31
N ILE A 28 1.90 -22.85 7.17
CA ILE A 28 1.71 -23.52 8.47
C ILE A 28 0.76 -24.71 8.43
N LEU A 29 0.13 -24.96 7.27
CA LEU A 29 -0.78 -26.09 7.13
C LEU A 29 0.00 -27.40 7.11
N ASP A 30 -0.54 -28.41 7.79
CA ASP A 30 -0.01 -29.77 7.71
C ASP A 30 -0.06 -30.26 6.24
N PRO A 31 1.08 -30.66 5.65
CA PRO A 31 1.11 -31.22 4.29
C PRO A 31 0.13 -32.36 4.04
N ALA A 32 -0.27 -33.08 5.11
CA ALA A 32 -1.28 -34.12 5.02
C ALA A 32 -2.67 -33.60 4.65
N LEU A 33 -3.00 -32.34 4.95
CA LEU A 33 -4.26 -31.70 4.52
C LEU A 33 -4.31 -31.44 3.04
N LEU A 34 -3.16 -31.23 2.40
CA LEU A 34 -3.03 -30.82 1.00
C LEU A 34 -2.90 -32.01 0.04
N ARG A 35 -3.04 -33.24 0.55
CA ARG A 35 -2.99 -34.46 -0.26
C ARG A 35 -4.27 -34.64 -1.10
N PRO A 36 -4.18 -35.36 -2.26
CA PRO A 36 -5.35 -35.70 -3.07
C PRO A 36 -6.46 -36.36 -2.25
N GLY A 37 -7.71 -35.99 -2.54
CA GLY A 37 -8.89 -36.45 -1.80
C GLY A 37 -9.17 -35.68 -0.50
N ARG A 38 -8.44 -34.59 -0.24
CA ARG A 38 -8.67 -33.64 0.87
C ARG A 38 -8.77 -32.23 0.28
N PHE A 39 -7.91 -31.28 0.71
CA PHE A 39 -7.80 -29.97 0.08
C PHE A 39 -6.82 -30.03 -1.10
N ASP A 40 -7.20 -30.70 -2.14
CA ASP A 40 -6.39 -30.97 -3.32
C ASP A 40 -6.36 -29.78 -4.31
N ARG A 41 -7.32 -28.86 -4.20
CA ARG A 41 -7.37 -27.63 -5.01
C ARG A 41 -7.01 -26.43 -4.16
N GLN A 42 -5.88 -25.82 -4.49
CA GLN A 42 -5.41 -24.60 -3.87
C GLN A 42 -5.60 -23.46 -4.86
N ILE A 43 -6.35 -22.44 -4.42
CA ILE A 43 -6.58 -21.23 -5.21
C ILE A 43 -5.89 -20.08 -4.47
N TYR A 44 -4.85 -19.53 -5.10
CA TYR A 44 -4.16 -18.36 -4.59
C TYR A 44 -4.93 -17.10 -4.99
N ILE A 45 -5.39 -16.33 -4.00
CA ILE A 45 -6.07 -15.04 -4.19
C ILE A 45 -5.10 -13.97 -3.72
N GLY A 46 -4.43 -13.32 -4.67
CA GLY A 46 -3.52 -12.20 -4.41
C GLY A 46 -4.28 -10.87 -4.20
N PRO A 47 -3.55 -9.79 -3.88
CA PRO A 47 -4.10 -8.44 -3.92
C PRO A 47 -4.68 -8.13 -5.30
N PRO A 48 -5.82 -7.42 -5.38
CA PRO A 48 -6.45 -7.09 -6.65
C PRO A 48 -5.59 -6.07 -7.44
N ASP A 49 -5.57 -6.21 -8.76
CA ASP A 49 -5.01 -5.22 -9.68
C ASP A 49 -5.90 -3.95 -9.75
N ILE A 50 -5.49 -2.96 -10.53
CA ILE A 50 -6.22 -1.68 -10.62
C ILE A 50 -7.68 -1.86 -11.08
N LYS A 51 -7.94 -2.78 -12.03
CA LYS A 51 -9.29 -3.06 -12.53
C LYS A 51 -10.13 -3.78 -11.46
N GLY A 52 -9.56 -4.78 -10.81
CA GLY A 52 -10.18 -5.48 -9.69
C GLY A 52 -10.52 -4.53 -8.54
N ARG A 53 -9.62 -3.59 -8.19
CA ARG A 53 -9.91 -2.56 -7.18
C ARG A 53 -11.06 -1.65 -7.61
N ALA A 54 -11.11 -1.22 -8.87
CA ALA A 54 -12.22 -0.43 -9.37
C ALA A 54 -13.56 -1.18 -9.26
N SER A 55 -13.58 -2.47 -9.60
CA SER A 55 -14.75 -3.32 -9.45
C SER A 55 -15.19 -3.47 -7.99
N ILE A 56 -14.23 -3.63 -7.06
CA ILE A 56 -14.49 -3.67 -5.62
C ILE A 56 -15.04 -2.33 -5.12
N PHE A 57 -14.46 -1.20 -5.56
CA PHE A 57 -15.02 0.13 -5.25
C PHE A 57 -16.46 0.26 -5.75
N LYS A 58 -16.80 -0.15 -6.98
CA LYS A 58 -18.16 -0.12 -7.50
C LYS A 58 -19.15 -0.85 -6.57
N VAL A 59 -18.74 -1.99 -6.01
CA VAL A 59 -19.57 -2.74 -5.04
C VAL A 59 -19.78 -1.93 -3.75
N HIS A 60 -18.72 -1.40 -3.17
CA HIS A 60 -18.80 -0.66 -1.90
C HIS A 60 -19.41 0.74 -2.03
N LEU A 61 -19.41 1.33 -3.22
CA LEU A 61 -20.07 2.60 -3.51
C LEU A 61 -21.60 2.47 -3.68
N ARG A 62 -22.12 1.26 -3.94
CA ARG A 62 -23.58 1.06 -4.15
C ARG A 62 -24.44 1.53 -3.00
N PRO A 63 -24.15 1.20 -1.73
CA PRO A 63 -24.96 1.60 -0.59
C PRO A 63 -24.76 3.07 -0.17
N LEU A 64 -23.77 3.77 -0.72
CA LEU A 64 -23.40 5.11 -0.29
C LEU A 64 -24.19 6.19 -1.04
N LYS A 65 -24.59 7.24 -0.29
CA LYS A 65 -25.22 8.42 -0.86
C LYS A 65 -24.13 9.39 -1.34
N LEU A 66 -23.87 9.38 -2.64
CA LEU A 66 -22.91 10.26 -3.30
C LEU A 66 -23.57 11.56 -3.75
N LEU A 67 -22.79 12.61 -3.98
CA LEU A 67 -23.26 13.83 -4.64
C LEU A 67 -23.79 13.50 -6.05
N ALA A 68 -24.85 14.19 -6.45
CA ALA A 68 -25.55 13.92 -7.72
C ALA A 68 -24.67 14.09 -8.97
N ASP A 69 -23.65 14.95 -8.89
CA ASP A 69 -22.74 15.28 -9.99
C ASP A 69 -21.60 14.25 -10.14
N LEU A 70 -21.48 13.27 -9.22
CA LEU A 70 -20.41 12.28 -9.23
C LEU A 70 -20.82 11.04 -10.02
N ASP A 71 -20.11 10.80 -11.13
CA ASP A 71 -20.14 9.52 -11.80
C ASP A 71 -19.46 8.45 -10.95
N LYS A 72 -20.22 7.40 -10.58
CA LYS A 72 -19.73 6.30 -9.74
C LYS A 72 -18.60 5.53 -10.39
N ASP A 73 -18.63 5.37 -11.70
CA ASP A 73 -17.64 4.59 -12.44
C ASP A 73 -16.33 5.36 -12.56
N ALA A 74 -16.41 6.65 -12.88
CA ALA A 74 -15.23 7.53 -12.90
C ALA A 74 -14.61 7.66 -11.50
N LEU A 75 -15.43 7.79 -10.46
CA LEU A 75 -14.96 7.82 -9.07
C LEU A 75 -14.27 6.51 -8.69
N ALA A 76 -14.86 5.35 -9.02
CA ALA A 76 -14.28 4.05 -8.71
C ALA A 76 -12.91 3.87 -9.38
N ARG A 77 -12.77 4.23 -10.66
CA ARG A 77 -11.49 4.19 -11.37
C ARG A 77 -10.45 5.10 -10.72
N LYS A 78 -10.83 6.34 -10.41
CA LYS A 78 -9.92 7.30 -9.77
C LYS A 78 -9.46 6.82 -8.39
N MET A 79 -10.37 6.29 -7.57
CA MET A 79 -10.02 5.78 -6.24
C MET A 79 -9.16 4.52 -6.33
N ALA A 80 -9.44 3.62 -7.27
CA ALA A 80 -8.62 2.43 -7.51
C ALA A 80 -7.19 2.79 -7.88
N ALA A 81 -7.01 3.83 -8.65
CA ALA A 81 -5.71 4.33 -9.04
C ALA A 81 -4.92 4.93 -7.84
N LEU A 82 -5.61 5.58 -6.90
CA LEU A 82 -5.01 6.17 -5.70
C LEU A 82 -4.71 5.14 -4.58
N THR A 83 -5.14 3.89 -4.74
CA THR A 83 -5.03 2.84 -3.71
C THR A 83 -4.26 1.61 -4.18
N PRO A 84 -3.02 1.76 -4.69
CA PRO A 84 -2.22 0.61 -5.11
C PRO A 84 -1.93 -0.33 -3.94
N GLY A 85 -2.02 -1.65 -4.19
CA GLY A 85 -1.77 -2.68 -3.19
C GLY A 85 -2.86 -2.86 -2.13
N PHE A 86 -3.98 -2.13 -2.19
CA PHE A 86 -5.07 -2.29 -1.23
C PHE A 86 -5.83 -3.60 -1.48
N SER A 87 -6.18 -4.27 -0.39
CA SER A 87 -7.10 -5.40 -0.38
C SER A 87 -8.56 -4.93 -0.43
N GLY A 88 -9.49 -5.86 -0.66
CA GLY A 88 -10.93 -5.56 -0.59
C GLY A 88 -11.36 -5.02 0.77
N ALA A 89 -10.73 -5.48 1.85
CA ALA A 89 -10.99 -4.99 3.20
C ALA A 89 -10.54 -3.53 3.40
N ASP A 90 -9.36 -3.16 2.85
CA ASP A 90 -8.87 -1.78 2.89
C ASP A 90 -9.79 -0.85 2.12
N ILE A 91 -10.28 -1.28 0.95
CA ILE A 91 -11.24 -0.53 0.13
C ILE A 91 -12.56 -0.33 0.87
N ALA A 92 -13.08 -1.38 1.50
CA ALA A 92 -14.27 -1.27 2.34
C ALA A 92 -14.08 -0.26 3.48
N ASN A 93 -12.90 -0.29 4.12
CA ASN A 93 -12.53 0.66 5.16
C ASN A 93 -12.47 2.11 4.64
N VAL A 94 -11.86 2.33 3.46
CA VAL A 94 -11.84 3.66 2.81
C VAL A 94 -13.27 4.18 2.57
N CYS A 95 -14.16 3.34 2.05
CA CYS A 95 -15.54 3.72 1.80
C CYS A 95 -16.28 4.09 3.10
N ASN A 96 -16.07 3.31 4.15
CA ASN A 96 -16.65 3.60 5.47
C ASN A 96 -16.07 4.88 6.08
N GLU A 97 -14.75 5.07 6.03
CA GLU A 97 -14.09 6.29 6.51
C GLU A 97 -14.56 7.54 5.75
N ALA A 98 -14.77 7.46 4.44
CA ALA A 98 -15.30 8.56 3.65
C ALA A 98 -16.72 8.97 4.11
N ALA A 99 -17.56 7.99 4.42
CA ALA A 99 -18.88 8.23 5.00
C ALA A 99 -18.80 8.88 6.39
N LEU A 100 -17.90 8.41 7.25
CA LEU A 100 -17.67 8.99 8.58
C LEU A 100 -17.15 10.43 8.49
N ILE A 101 -16.25 10.73 7.54
CA ILE A 101 -15.75 12.09 7.30
C ILE A 101 -16.89 13.01 6.84
N ALA A 102 -17.71 12.56 5.89
CA ALA A 102 -18.88 13.33 5.43
C ALA A 102 -19.87 13.59 6.57
N ALA A 103 -20.18 12.58 7.37
CA ALA A 103 -21.07 12.72 8.53
C ALA A 103 -20.51 13.69 9.59
N ARG A 104 -19.19 13.63 9.86
CA ARG A 104 -18.51 14.56 10.78
C ARG A 104 -18.61 16.02 10.34
N HIS A 105 -18.62 16.26 9.03
CA HIS A 105 -18.78 17.60 8.46
C HIS A 105 -20.25 17.98 8.22
N LEU A 106 -21.19 17.14 8.68
CA LEU A 106 -22.64 17.34 8.52
C LEU A 106 -23.05 17.50 7.04
N CYS A 107 -22.38 16.76 6.16
CA CYS A 107 -22.70 16.76 4.73
C CYS A 107 -23.77 15.72 4.43
N ASP A 108 -24.78 16.09 3.62
CA ASP A 108 -25.88 15.19 3.24
C ASP A 108 -25.47 14.10 2.24
N ALA A 109 -24.32 14.25 1.58
CA ALA A 109 -23.78 13.33 0.60
C ALA A 109 -22.26 13.32 0.61
N ILE A 110 -21.70 12.19 0.15
CA ILE A 110 -20.25 11.99 0.13
C ILE A 110 -19.67 12.57 -1.16
N SER A 111 -18.65 13.41 -1.05
CA SER A 111 -17.91 13.99 -2.17
C SER A 111 -16.60 13.23 -2.43
N GLN A 112 -16.01 13.44 -3.62
CA GLN A 112 -14.68 12.89 -3.95
C GLN A 112 -13.62 13.28 -2.92
N LYS A 113 -13.66 14.51 -2.40
CA LYS A 113 -12.70 14.99 -1.38
C LYS A 113 -12.75 14.15 -0.09
N HIS A 114 -13.92 13.63 0.29
CA HIS A 114 -14.05 12.78 1.46
C HIS A 114 -13.35 11.43 1.25
N PHE A 115 -13.40 10.87 0.03
CA PHE A 115 -12.65 9.64 -0.32
C PHE A 115 -11.14 9.89 -0.33
N GLU A 116 -10.68 10.99 -0.90
CA GLU A 116 -9.26 11.36 -0.90
C GLU A 116 -8.74 11.51 0.54
N GLN A 117 -9.49 12.18 1.42
CA GLN A 117 -9.16 12.28 2.85
C GLN A 117 -9.20 10.92 3.56
N ALA A 118 -10.15 10.06 3.20
CA ALA A 118 -10.25 8.71 3.76
C ALA A 118 -9.03 7.86 3.37
N ILE A 119 -8.60 7.92 2.12
CA ILE A 119 -7.37 7.23 1.64
C ILE A 119 -6.16 7.72 2.43
N GLU A 120 -5.98 9.03 2.55
CA GLU A 120 -4.90 9.62 3.35
C GLU A 120 -4.92 9.14 4.81
N ARG A 121 -6.11 9.04 5.39
CA ARG A 121 -6.28 8.58 6.77
C ARG A 121 -5.96 7.10 6.94
N VAL A 122 -6.33 6.27 5.96
CA VAL A 122 -6.04 4.84 5.99
C VAL A 122 -4.54 4.58 5.81
N ILE A 123 -3.88 5.31 4.90
CA ILE A 123 -2.44 5.15 4.62
C ILE A 123 -1.58 5.80 5.71
N GLY A 124 -1.82 7.07 6.01
CA GLY A 124 -0.97 7.89 6.89
C GLY A 124 -1.42 7.95 8.35
N GLY A 125 -2.62 7.45 8.66
CA GLY A 125 -3.23 7.59 9.98
C GLY A 125 -3.94 8.95 10.19
N LEU A 126 -4.40 9.16 11.42
CA LEU A 126 -5.09 10.40 11.82
C LEU A 126 -4.13 11.59 11.86
N GLU A 127 -4.60 12.73 11.36
CA GLU A 127 -3.90 14.00 11.55
C GLU A 127 -3.89 14.40 13.03
N LYS A 128 -2.71 14.76 13.51
CA LYS A 128 -2.51 15.24 14.88
C LYS A 128 -2.53 16.77 14.91
N LYS A 129 -3.70 17.36 14.77
CA LYS A 129 -3.88 18.83 14.75
C LYS A 129 -3.45 19.53 16.05
N THR A 130 -3.36 18.78 17.14
CA THR A 130 -2.96 19.30 18.46
C THR A 130 -1.46 19.23 18.71
N GLN A 131 -0.70 18.55 17.88
CA GLN A 131 0.75 18.45 18.01
C GLN A 131 1.40 19.67 17.37
N VAL A 132 1.76 20.64 18.22
CA VAL A 132 2.50 21.83 17.78
C VAL A 132 3.99 21.48 17.73
N LEU A 133 4.56 21.48 16.54
CA LEU A 133 6.01 21.35 16.35
C LEU A 133 6.69 22.69 16.70
N GLN A 134 7.88 22.61 17.30
CA GLN A 134 8.73 23.79 17.46
C GLN A 134 9.08 24.35 16.07
N PRO A 135 9.23 25.68 15.90
CA PRO A 135 9.51 26.29 14.58
C PRO A 135 10.75 25.68 13.89
N GLU A 136 11.80 25.35 14.66
CA GLU A 136 12.99 24.70 14.15
C GLU A 136 12.77 23.26 13.69
N GLU A 137 11.94 22.49 14.43
CA GLU A 137 11.55 21.15 14.05
C GLU A 137 10.67 21.17 12.80
N LYS A 138 9.69 22.09 12.74
CA LYS A 138 8.84 22.28 11.57
C LYS A 138 9.68 22.59 10.32
N LYS A 139 10.70 23.43 10.46
CA LYS A 139 11.63 23.76 9.39
C LYS A 139 12.43 22.52 8.96
N THR A 140 12.95 21.75 9.91
CA THR A 140 13.71 20.52 9.62
C THR A 140 12.84 19.49 8.88
N VAL A 141 11.60 19.29 9.31
CA VAL A 141 10.64 18.40 8.64
C VAL A 141 10.32 18.90 7.22
N ALA A 142 10.14 20.20 7.02
CA ALA A 142 9.85 20.75 5.70
C ALA A 142 10.99 20.50 4.70
N TYR A 143 12.23 20.68 5.13
CA TYR A 143 13.40 20.37 4.28
C TYR A 143 13.60 18.88 4.07
N HIS A 144 13.27 18.04 5.05
CA HIS A 144 13.30 16.59 4.93
C HIS A 144 12.32 16.11 3.85
N GLU A 145 11.06 16.52 3.97
CA GLU A 145 10.02 16.15 2.99
C GLU A 145 10.28 16.76 1.59
N ALA A 146 10.81 17.99 1.54
CA ALA A 146 11.25 18.60 0.29
C ALA A 146 12.39 17.79 -0.36
N GLY A 147 13.30 17.24 0.42
CA GLY A 147 14.36 16.35 -0.07
C GLY A 147 13.81 15.10 -0.77
N HIS A 148 12.84 14.43 -0.17
CA HIS A 148 12.15 13.31 -0.78
C HIS A 148 11.42 13.71 -2.07
N ALA A 149 10.68 14.81 -2.02
CA ALA A 149 9.88 15.29 -3.13
C ALA A 149 10.74 15.66 -4.34
N VAL A 150 11.83 16.41 -4.14
CA VAL A 150 12.74 16.84 -5.22
C VAL A 150 13.55 15.66 -5.75
N ALA A 151 14.07 14.77 -4.88
CA ALA A 151 14.73 13.56 -5.35
C ALA A 151 13.83 12.71 -6.23
N GLY A 152 12.59 12.46 -5.79
CA GLY A 152 11.60 11.72 -6.58
C GLY A 152 11.20 12.42 -7.89
N TRP A 153 11.22 13.76 -7.93
CA TRP A 153 10.88 14.54 -9.12
C TRP A 153 11.91 14.42 -10.24
N PHE A 154 13.19 14.39 -9.88
CA PHE A 154 14.31 14.37 -10.82
C PHE A 154 14.96 12.99 -11.03
N LEU A 155 14.41 11.93 -10.46
CA LEU A 155 14.81 10.54 -10.74
C LEU A 155 13.80 9.88 -11.69
N GLU A 156 14.31 9.25 -12.76
CA GLU A 156 13.49 8.71 -13.84
C GLU A 156 12.55 7.60 -13.36
N HIS A 157 13.07 6.72 -12.53
CA HIS A 157 12.33 5.53 -12.10
C HIS A 157 11.65 5.68 -10.74
N ALA A 158 11.77 6.86 -10.12
CA ALA A 158 11.03 7.15 -8.89
C ALA A 158 9.52 7.25 -9.15
N ASP A 159 8.74 6.84 -8.15
CA ASP A 159 7.29 6.91 -8.24
C ASP A 159 6.83 8.38 -8.29
N PRO A 160 5.83 8.71 -9.13
CA PRO A 160 5.31 10.07 -9.21
C PRO A 160 4.74 10.55 -7.87
N LEU A 161 5.10 11.77 -7.48
CA LEU A 161 4.58 12.40 -6.27
C LEU A 161 3.14 12.87 -6.50
N LEU A 162 2.24 12.46 -5.62
CA LEU A 162 0.86 12.94 -5.57
C LEU A 162 0.71 14.12 -4.62
N LYS A 163 1.29 13.99 -3.41
CA LYS A 163 1.13 14.96 -2.34
C LYS A 163 2.27 14.86 -1.35
N VAL A 164 2.70 15.99 -0.81
CA VAL A 164 3.64 16.06 0.30
C VAL A 164 3.08 16.99 1.37
N SER A 165 3.24 16.62 2.64
CA SER A 165 2.67 17.33 3.78
C SER A 165 3.61 17.30 4.98
N ILE A 166 3.65 18.40 5.71
CA ILE A 166 4.36 18.52 6.99
C ILE A 166 3.40 18.49 8.20
N ILE A 167 2.16 18.12 7.96
CA ILE A 167 1.18 17.92 9.04
C ILE A 167 1.44 16.55 9.66
N PRO A 168 1.70 16.48 11.00
CA PRO A 168 1.97 15.20 11.66
C PRO A 168 0.80 14.22 11.54
N ARG A 169 1.11 12.98 11.15
CA ARG A 169 0.13 11.88 11.03
C ARG A 169 0.67 10.60 11.66
N GLY A 170 -0.16 9.90 12.40
CA GLY A 170 0.24 8.62 13.00
C GLY A 170 1.54 8.74 13.82
N LYS A 171 2.61 8.08 13.39
CA LYS A 171 3.96 8.16 13.98
C LYS A 171 4.88 9.13 13.25
N GLY A 172 4.53 9.60 12.04
CA GLY A 172 5.33 10.49 11.21
C GLY A 172 5.08 11.96 11.52
N LEU A 173 6.13 12.77 11.38
CA LEU A 173 6.07 14.23 11.50
C LEU A 173 5.77 14.90 10.16
N GLY A 174 6.03 14.22 9.04
CA GLY A 174 5.68 14.58 7.68
C GLY A 174 5.17 13.35 6.92
N TYR A 175 4.71 13.56 5.70
CA TYR A 175 4.13 12.51 4.87
C TYR A 175 4.22 12.87 3.40
N ALA A 176 4.84 12.01 2.62
CA ALA A 176 4.85 12.09 1.17
C ALA A 176 4.07 10.91 0.59
N GLN A 177 3.09 11.20 -0.24
CA GLN A 177 2.31 10.20 -0.96
C GLN A 177 2.79 10.12 -2.41
N TYR A 178 3.19 8.94 -2.79
CA TYR A 178 3.58 8.61 -4.16
C TYR A 178 2.52 7.73 -4.81
N LEU A 179 2.49 7.71 -6.12
CA LEU A 179 1.70 6.79 -6.91
C LEU A 179 2.60 5.65 -7.39
N PRO A 180 2.66 4.51 -6.65
CA PRO A 180 3.45 3.39 -7.09
C PRO A 180 2.89 2.84 -8.39
N LYS A 181 3.78 2.56 -9.35
CA LYS A 181 3.41 1.86 -10.58
C LYS A 181 3.09 0.40 -10.22
N GLU A 182 2.02 -0.16 -10.76
CA GLU A 182 1.76 -1.60 -10.68
C GLU A 182 2.79 -2.34 -11.55
N GLN A 183 3.91 -2.65 -10.95
CA GLN A 183 5.02 -3.32 -11.59
C GLN A 183 5.44 -4.53 -10.75
N TYR A 184 5.49 -5.70 -11.37
CA TYR A 184 5.85 -6.95 -10.71
C TYR A 184 7.34 -7.24 -10.79
N LEU A 185 8.04 -6.68 -11.77
CA LEU A 185 9.47 -6.88 -11.98
C LEU A 185 10.20 -5.54 -11.90
N TYR A 186 11.22 -5.46 -11.04
CA TYR A 186 12.04 -4.27 -10.85
C TYR A 186 13.46 -4.52 -11.36
N THR A 187 14.00 -3.58 -12.12
CA THR A 187 15.42 -3.56 -12.49
C THR A 187 16.28 -3.00 -11.35
N LYS A 188 17.58 -3.24 -11.42
CA LYS A 188 18.54 -2.69 -10.45
C LYS A 188 18.49 -1.16 -10.40
N ASP A 189 18.36 -0.50 -11.55
CA ASP A 189 18.31 0.97 -11.64
C ASP A 189 17.03 1.53 -11.01
N GLN A 190 15.90 0.85 -11.19
CA GLN A 190 14.65 1.22 -10.55
C GLN A 190 14.71 1.12 -9.02
N LEU A 191 15.31 0.06 -8.51
CA LEU A 191 15.51 -0.12 -7.07
C LEU A 191 16.49 0.91 -6.52
N MET A 192 17.55 1.26 -7.27
CA MET A 192 18.50 2.31 -6.91
C MET A 192 17.80 3.69 -6.82
N ASP A 193 17.01 4.06 -7.82
CA ASP A 193 16.27 5.33 -7.80
C ASP A 193 15.29 5.42 -6.62
N ARG A 194 14.63 4.31 -6.28
CA ARG A 194 13.76 4.26 -5.08
C ARG A 194 14.55 4.42 -3.78
N MET A 195 15.73 3.82 -3.68
CA MET A 195 16.62 4.02 -2.52
C MET A 195 17.09 5.47 -2.43
N CYS A 196 17.49 6.09 -3.56
CA CYS A 196 17.89 7.50 -3.62
C CYS A 196 16.75 8.43 -3.19
N MET A 197 15.54 8.21 -3.69
CA MET A 197 14.35 8.97 -3.27
C MET A 197 14.11 8.84 -1.77
N THR A 198 14.20 7.64 -1.21
CA THR A 198 14.01 7.39 0.22
C THR A 198 15.10 8.02 1.09
N LEU A 199 16.33 8.15 0.59
CA LEU A 199 17.44 8.84 1.27
C LEU A 199 17.34 10.37 1.18
N GLY A 200 16.50 10.91 0.30
CA GLY A 200 16.37 12.35 0.03
C GLY A 200 16.18 13.20 1.27
N GLY A 201 15.35 12.75 2.23
CA GLY A 201 15.12 13.47 3.48
C GLY A 201 16.38 13.60 4.33
N ARG A 202 17.10 12.50 4.57
CA ARG A 202 18.35 12.48 5.34
C ARG A 202 19.43 13.36 4.72
N VAL A 203 19.60 13.26 3.39
CA VAL A 203 20.60 14.04 2.66
C VAL A 203 20.26 15.53 2.66
N SER A 204 18.98 15.88 2.54
CA SER A 204 18.51 17.26 2.64
C SER A 204 18.84 17.87 4.02
N GLU A 205 18.58 17.15 5.11
CA GLU A 205 18.96 17.60 6.46
C GLU A 205 20.46 17.94 6.54
N GLU A 206 21.32 17.06 6.02
CA GLU A 206 22.77 17.27 6.04
C GLU A 206 23.21 18.49 5.23
N ILE A 207 22.69 18.66 4.01
CA ILE A 207 23.06 19.76 3.10
C ILE A 207 22.64 21.13 3.67
N PHE A 208 21.46 21.24 4.28
CA PHE A 208 20.90 22.52 4.69
C PHE A 208 21.21 22.88 6.14
N PHE A 209 21.36 21.90 7.02
CA PHE A 209 21.57 22.15 8.45
C PHE A 209 22.93 21.67 8.96
N GLY A 210 23.70 20.90 8.17
CA GLY A 210 24.97 20.30 8.61
C GLY A 210 24.80 19.31 9.77
N ARG A 211 23.57 18.93 10.08
CA ARG A 211 23.21 18.01 11.16
C ARG A 211 22.12 17.04 10.69
N ILE A 212 22.10 15.87 11.29
CA ILE A 212 21.14 14.81 10.98
C ILE A 212 20.28 14.53 12.21
N THR A 213 19.01 14.17 11.96
CA THR A 213 18.05 13.90 13.04
C THR A 213 17.62 12.43 13.06
N THR A 214 16.86 12.05 14.08
CA THR A 214 16.26 10.71 14.18
C THR A 214 15.09 10.51 13.23
N GLY A 215 14.61 11.55 12.55
CA GLY A 215 13.44 11.51 11.66
C GLY A 215 13.56 10.50 10.53
N ALA A 216 14.77 10.31 10.00
CA ALA A 216 15.03 9.37 8.91
C ALA A 216 15.13 7.88 9.33
N GLN A 217 14.75 7.51 10.57
CA GLN A 217 14.87 6.12 11.03
C GLN A 217 14.09 5.13 10.16
N ASP A 218 12.87 5.47 9.79
CA ASP A 218 12.00 4.61 8.97
C ASP A 218 12.53 4.48 7.54
N ASP A 219 13.04 5.57 6.99
CA ASP A 219 13.61 5.60 5.63
C ASP A 219 14.89 4.78 5.56
N LEU A 220 15.77 4.91 6.54
CA LEU A 220 16.97 4.08 6.63
C LEU A 220 16.63 2.60 6.79
N ARG A 221 15.57 2.27 7.53
CA ARG A 221 15.11 0.88 7.64
C ARG A 221 14.63 0.34 6.29
N LYS A 222 13.83 1.11 5.54
CA LYS A 222 13.35 0.74 4.20
C LYS A 222 14.50 0.55 3.22
N VAL A 223 15.44 1.48 3.20
CA VAL A 223 16.65 1.41 2.36
C VAL A 223 17.49 0.18 2.69
N THR A 224 17.71 -0.09 3.98
CA THR A 224 18.45 -1.27 4.44
C THR A 224 17.76 -2.56 4.00
N GLN A 225 16.45 -2.67 4.19
CA GLN A 225 15.67 -3.84 3.76
C GLN A 225 15.75 -4.04 2.23
N SER A 226 15.65 -2.95 1.46
CA SER A 226 15.77 -3.00 -0.01
C SER A 226 17.16 -3.46 -0.44
N ALA A 227 18.23 -2.96 0.20
CA ALA A 227 19.60 -3.35 -0.11
C ALA A 227 19.86 -4.83 0.22
N TYR A 228 19.41 -5.31 1.38
CA TYR A 228 19.49 -6.74 1.71
C TYR A 228 18.71 -7.61 0.71
N ALA A 229 17.50 -7.22 0.34
CA ALA A 229 16.70 -7.97 -0.63
C ALA A 229 17.41 -8.07 -2.00
N GLN A 230 18.00 -6.98 -2.48
CA GLN A 230 18.74 -6.97 -3.75
C GLN A 230 19.93 -7.93 -3.75
N ILE A 231 20.67 -7.99 -2.64
CA ILE A 231 21.90 -8.77 -2.53
C ILE A 231 21.61 -10.22 -2.17
N VAL A 232 20.70 -10.47 -1.22
CA VAL A 232 20.46 -11.79 -0.63
C VAL A 232 19.37 -12.57 -1.36
N GLN A 233 18.26 -11.90 -1.73
CA GLN A 233 17.11 -12.58 -2.33
C GLN A 233 17.11 -12.54 -3.86
N PHE A 234 17.50 -11.39 -4.45
CA PHE A 234 17.37 -11.19 -5.90
C PHE A 234 18.66 -11.51 -6.65
N GLY A 235 19.77 -11.81 -5.97
CA GLY A 235 21.04 -12.13 -6.61
C GLY A 235 21.61 -11.01 -7.49
N MET A 236 21.30 -9.74 -7.17
CA MET A 236 21.68 -8.58 -8.00
C MET A 236 23.09 -8.04 -7.71
N ASN A 237 23.92 -8.80 -6.98
CA ASN A 237 25.29 -8.40 -6.68
C ASN A 237 26.30 -9.39 -7.30
N PRO A 238 27.25 -8.92 -8.13
CA PRO A 238 28.20 -9.80 -8.82
C PRO A 238 29.21 -10.49 -7.89
N LYS A 239 29.51 -9.91 -6.72
CA LYS A 239 30.46 -10.49 -5.78
C LYS A 239 29.85 -11.61 -4.94
N VAL A 240 28.60 -11.45 -4.51
CA VAL A 240 27.84 -12.51 -3.81
C VAL A 240 27.42 -13.59 -4.80
N GLY A 241 27.13 -13.21 -6.04
CA GLY A 241 26.80 -14.12 -7.14
C GLY A 241 25.28 -14.27 -7.35
N GLN A 242 24.94 -15.15 -8.29
CA GLN A 242 23.54 -15.45 -8.69
C GLN A 242 22.91 -16.47 -7.72
N VAL A 243 22.80 -16.06 -6.47
CA VAL A 243 22.24 -16.90 -5.40
C VAL A 243 21.04 -16.20 -4.76
N SER A 244 20.11 -16.98 -4.24
CA SER A 244 18.96 -16.49 -3.51
C SER A 244 18.87 -17.22 -2.17
N PHE A 245 18.85 -16.47 -1.09
CA PHE A 245 18.66 -16.99 0.25
C PHE A 245 17.39 -16.37 0.84
N ASP A 246 16.61 -17.19 1.55
CA ASP A 246 15.44 -16.68 2.25
C ASP A 246 15.86 -15.77 3.41
N LEU A 247 15.31 -14.57 3.44
CA LEU A 247 15.41 -13.72 4.60
C LEU A 247 14.38 -14.16 5.65
N PRO A 248 14.78 -14.18 6.94
CA PRO A 248 13.85 -14.53 7.99
C PRO A 248 12.64 -13.58 7.99
N ARG A 249 11.46 -14.15 8.10
CA ARG A 249 10.23 -13.37 8.25
C ARG A 249 10.20 -12.70 9.62
N GLN A 250 9.55 -11.54 9.68
CA GLN A 250 9.42 -10.80 10.94
C GLN A 250 8.70 -11.67 11.99
N GLY A 251 9.42 -12.02 13.08
CA GLY A 251 8.92 -12.90 14.16
C GLY A 251 9.35 -14.36 14.05
N GLU A 252 10.06 -14.78 13.01
CA GLU A 252 10.68 -16.10 12.94
C GLU A 252 11.98 -16.14 13.75
N MET A 253 12.11 -17.16 14.58
CA MET A 253 13.36 -17.45 15.30
C MET A 253 14.33 -18.11 14.30
N VAL A 254 15.32 -17.39 13.84
CA VAL A 254 16.35 -17.93 12.95
C VAL A 254 17.36 -18.65 13.80
N LEU A 255 17.32 -19.97 13.78
CA LEU A 255 18.30 -20.79 14.50
C LEU A 255 19.66 -20.83 13.78
N GLU A 256 19.66 -20.80 12.44
CA GLU A 256 20.88 -20.82 11.64
C GLU A 256 20.72 -19.97 10.37
N LYS A 257 21.79 -19.26 9.97
CA LYS A 257 21.82 -18.57 8.68
C LYS A 257 22.03 -19.60 7.54
N PRO A 258 21.40 -19.45 6.38
CA PRO A 258 21.52 -20.40 5.27
C PRO A 258 22.87 -20.28 4.53
N TYR A 259 23.82 -19.52 5.06
CA TYR A 259 25.13 -19.26 4.46
C TYR A 259 26.23 -19.12 5.53
N SER A 260 27.48 -19.30 5.13
CA SER A 260 28.65 -19.22 6.00
C SER A 260 28.89 -17.82 6.55
N GLU A 261 29.65 -17.70 7.66
CA GLU A 261 30.06 -16.40 8.21
C GLU A 261 30.90 -15.57 7.23
N ALA A 262 31.66 -16.20 6.34
CA ALA A 262 32.40 -15.49 5.29
C ALA A 262 31.44 -14.81 4.30
N THR A 263 30.39 -15.52 3.88
CA THR A 263 29.33 -14.96 3.03
C THR A 263 28.55 -13.86 3.77
N ALA A 264 28.26 -14.02 5.05
CA ALA A 264 27.60 -13.00 5.86
C ALA A 264 28.40 -11.68 5.88
N ARG A 265 29.71 -11.74 6.11
CA ARG A 265 30.59 -10.56 6.09
C ARG A 265 30.64 -9.89 4.71
N LEU A 266 30.65 -10.70 3.64
CA LEU A 266 30.61 -10.19 2.28
C LEU A 266 29.27 -9.46 2.02
N ILE A 267 28.15 -10.06 2.40
CA ILE A 267 26.81 -9.45 2.28
C ILE A 267 26.78 -8.10 3.02
N ASP A 268 27.24 -8.04 4.28
CA ASP A 268 27.27 -6.81 5.07
C ASP A 268 28.12 -5.71 4.41
N THR A 269 29.24 -6.09 3.80
CA THR A 269 30.10 -5.16 3.09
C THR A 269 29.43 -4.61 1.85
N GLU A 270 28.81 -5.48 1.04
CA GLU A 270 28.15 -5.08 -0.20
C GLU A 270 26.86 -4.28 0.07
N VAL A 271 26.11 -4.60 1.12
CA VAL A 271 24.94 -3.80 1.56
C VAL A 271 25.37 -2.37 1.91
N ARG A 272 26.44 -2.20 2.71
CA ARG A 272 26.95 -0.88 3.04
C ARG A 272 27.46 -0.12 1.82
N SER A 273 28.11 -0.82 0.90
CA SER A 273 28.60 -0.24 -0.36
C SER A 273 27.43 0.26 -1.22
N LEU A 274 26.38 -0.55 -1.38
CA LEU A 274 25.20 -0.20 -2.17
C LEU A 274 24.44 1.00 -1.57
N ILE A 275 24.27 1.03 -0.24
CA ILE A 275 23.65 2.16 0.45
C ILE A 275 24.54 3.41 0.32
N GLY A 276 25.86 3.27 0.42
CA GLY A 276 26.80 4.36 0.23
C GLY A 276 26.75 4.96 -1.17
N GLU A 277 26.65 4.13 -2.20
CA GLU A 277 26.47 4.56 -3.60
C GLU A 277 25.16 5.34 -3.78
N ALA A 278 24.05 4.83 -3.26
CA ALA A 278 22.77 5.51 -3.29
C ALA A 278 22.81 6.85 -2.56
N TYR A 279 23.48 6.91 -1.41
CA TYR A 279 23.65 8.12 -0.62
C TYR A 279 24.44 9.19 -1.38
N GLN A 280 25.59 8.84 -1.95
CA GLN A 280 26.44 9.77 -2.74
C GLN A 280 25.70 10.29 -3.97
N ARG A 281 24.99 9.41 -4.69
CA ARG A 281 24.18 9.80 -5.85
C ARG A 281 23.06 10.77 -5.46
N THR A 282 22.39 10.53 -4.33
CA THR A 282 21.36 11.43 -3.80
C THR A 282 21.96 12.77 -3.38
N GLN A 283 23.13 12.76 -2.72
CA GLN A 283 23.83 13.96 -2.28
C GLN A 283 24.24 14.84 -3.47
N GLN A 284 24.76 14.24 -4.52
CA GLN A 284 25.08 14.97 -5.76
C GLN A 284 23.82 15.59 -6.38
N LEU A 285 22.76 14.80 -6.55
CA LEU A 285 21.48 15.26 -7.11
C LEU A 285 20.92 16.45 -6.33
N LEU A 286 20.83 16.35 -5.00
CA LEU A 286 20.26 17.42 -4.17
C LEU A 286 21.16 18.63 -4.04
N ASN A 287 22.48 18.51 -4.18
CA ASN A 287 23.38 19.66 -4.29
C ASN A 287 23.16 20.40 -5.61
N ASP A 288 23.02 19.68 -6.73
CA ASP A 288 22.73 20.25 -8.03
C ASP A 288 21.35 20.95 -8.08
N LYS A 289 20.40 20.46 -7.25
CA LYS A 289 19.04 20.95 -7.13
C LYS A 289 18.75 21.68 -5.82
N LYS A 290 19.77 22.29 -5.22
CA LYS A 290 19.67 22.92 -3.89
C LYS A 290 18.63 24.05 -3.88
N ALA A 291 18.56 24.87 -4.92
CA ALA A 291 17.60 25.96 -5.03
C ALA A 291 16.16 25.46 -5.16
N GLU A 292 15.95 24.33 -5.84
CA GLU A 292 14.66 23.69 -5.99
C GLU A 292 14.16 23.11 -4.65
N VAL A 293 15.05 22.46 -3.89
CA VAL A 293 14.71 21.98 -2.54
C VAL A 293 14.30 23.13 -1.62
N GLU A 294 15.02 24.25 -1.67
CA GLU A 294 14.71 25.44 -0.86
C GLU A 294 13.34 26.01 -1.19
N LYS A 295 13.00 26.16 -2.49
CA LYS A 295 11.69 26.64 -2.96
C LYS A 295 10.54 25.74 -2.46
N VAL A 296 10.71 24.41 -2.59
CA VAL A 296 9.71 23.45 -2.12
C VAL A 296 9.56 23.50 -0.61
N ALA A 297 10.66 23.54 0.14
CA ALA A 297 10.64 23.63 1.61
C ALA A 297 9.97 24.91 2.10
N GLN A 298 10.25 26.07 1.48
CA GLN A 298 9.61 27.34 1.84
C GLN A 298 8.10 27.29 1.57
N ARG A 299 7.68 26.79 0.41
CA ARG A 299 6.26 26.63 0.09
C ARG A 299 5.55 25.64 1.03
N LEU A 300 6.25 24.57 1.48
CA LEU A 300 5.73 23.66 2.50
C LEU A 300 5.53 24.36 3.85
N LEU A 301 6.43 25.25 4.23
CA LEU A 301 6.28 26.02 5.47
C LEU A 301 5.08 26.97 5.41
N GLU A 302 4.74 27.53 4.25
CA GLU A 302 3.62 28.44 4.03
C GLU A 302 2.28 27.69 3.92
N LYS A 303 2.22 26.64 3.06
CA LYS A 303 0.99 25.96 2.67
C LYS A 303 0.73 24.66 3.46
N GLU A 304 1.76 24.13 4.13
CA GLU A 304 1.79 22.86 4.90
C GLU A 304 1.53 21.59 4.06
N VAL A 305 0.90 21.74 2.91
CA VAL A 305 0.57 20.64 2.00
C VAL A 305 0.77 21.11 0.56
N LEU A 306 1.52 20.34 -0.23
CA LEU A 306 1.69 20.58 -1.67
C LEU A 306 1.16 19.40 -2.45
N ASP A 307 0.48 19.67 -3.55
CA ASP A 307 0.03 18.68 -4.52
C ASP A 307 0.92 18.66 -5.79
N LYS A 308 0.60 17.76 -6.74
CA LYS A 308 1.33 17.64 -8.00
C LYS A 308 1.35 18.97 -8.77
N ASN A 309 0.28 19.78 -8.74
CA ASN A 309 0.20 21.03 -9.46
C ASN A 309 1.14 22.07 -8.86
N ASP A 310 1.21 22.16 -7.53
CA ASP A 310 2.17 23.01 -6.83
C ASP A 310 3.61 22.66 -7.22
N MET A 311 3.91 21.35 -7.32
CA MET A 311 5.26 20.90 -7.72
C MET A 311 5.57 21.27 -9.17
N VAL A 312 4.60 21.17 -10.08
CA VAL A 312 4.76 21.62 -11.49
C VAL A 312 4.99 23.13 -11.55
N GLU A 313 4.30 23.92 -10.72
CA GLU A 313 4.50 25.38 -10.64
C GLU A 313 5.93 25.73 -10.16
N LEU A 314 6.43 25.01 -9.13
CA LEU A 314 7.72 25.29 -8.50
C LEU A 314 8.93 24.77 -9.29
N LEU A 315 8.81 23.56 -9.87
CA LEU A 315 9.92 22.83 -10.49
C LEU A 315 9.80 22.67 -12.00
N GLY A 316 8.65 23.03 -12.58
CA GLY A 316 8.32 22.73 -13.97
C GLY A 316 7.81 21.30 -14.15
N LYS A 317 7.48 20.94 -15.38
CA LYS A 317 7.06 19.57 -15.71
C LYS A 317 8.19 18.60 -15.41
N ARG A 318 7.83 17.41 -14.93
CA ARG A 318 8.78 16.32 -14.72
C ARG A 318 9.52 16.01 -16.02
N PRO A 319 10.86 15.90 -16.03
CA PRO A 319 11.64 15.76 -17.27
C PRO A 319 11.50 14.38 -17.95
N PHE A 320 10.76 13.45 -17.34
CA PHE A 320 10.56 12.09 -17.83
C PHE A 320 9.12 11.88 -18.28
N THR A 321 8.94 11.05 -19.32
CA THR A 321 7.61 10.69 -19.82
C THR A 321 6.92 9.80 -18.77
N GLU A 322 5.87 10.31 -18.13
CA GLU A 322 4.99 9.48 -17.31
C GLU A 322 4.28 8.52 -18.27
N LYS A 323 4.38 7.20 -18.03
CA LYS A 323 3.65 6.23 -18.85
C LYS A 323 2.15 6.48 -18.67
N SER A 324 1.45 6.72 -19.79
CA SER A 324 0.06 7.15 -19.90
C SER A 324 -0.99 6.16 -19.39
N THR A 325 -0.60 4.91 -19.07
CA THR A 325 -1.53 3.85 -18.65
C THR A 325 -2.41 4.20 -17.46
N TYR A 326 -1.95 5.10 -16.59
CA TYR A 326 -2.76 5.56 -15.45
C TYR A 326 -3.83 6.57 -15.89
N GLU A 327 -3.45 7.57 -16.68
CA GLU A 327 -4.36 8.60 -17.18
C GLU A 327 -5.41 7.96 -18.10
N GLU A 328 -4.99 7.08 -19.00
CA GLU A 328 -5.88 6.30 -19.88
C GLU A 328 -6.90 5.46 -19.08
N PHE A 329 -6.46 4.81 -17.99
CA PHE A 329 -7.37 4.05 -17.15
C PHE A 329 -8.37 4.94 -16.41
N VAL A 330 -7.94 6.07 -15.85
CA VAL A 330 -8.81 7.01 -15.14
C VAL A 330 -9.84 7.64 -16.11
N GLU A 331 -9.42 7.95 -17.32
CA GLU A 331 -10.30 8.48 -18.39
C GLU A 331 -11.24 7.42 -18.98
N GLY A 332 -11.03 6.14 -18.66
CA GLY A 332 -11.89 5.06 -19.15
C GLY A 332 -11.54 4.55 -20.54
N THR A 333 -10.36 4.92 -21.08
CA THR A 333 -9.90 4.48 -22.42
C THR A 333 -9.07 3.19 -22.37
N GLY A 334 -8.78 2.67 -21.19
CA GLY A 334 -7.86 1.54 -20.94
C GLY A 334 -8.51 0.16 -20.87
N GLY A 335 -9.08 -0.34 -21.97
CA GLY A 335 -9.54 -1.73 -22.11
C GLY A 335 -10.96 -2.02 -21.57
N GLU A 336 -11.49 -3.19 -21.89
CA GLU A 336 -12.82 -3.63 -21.48
C GLU A 336 -12.92 -3.83 -19.96
N ASP A 337 -14.04 -3.38 -19.38
CA ASP A 337 -14.38 -3.66 -17.98
C ASP A 337 -14.63 -5.16 -17.82
N GLU A 338 -14.13 -5.77 -16.74
CA GLU A 338 -14.46 -7.14 -16.40
C GLU A 338 -15.97 -7.26 -16.14
N ASP A 339 -16.59 -8.26 -16.73
CA ASP A 339 -17.99 -8.60 -16.43
C ASP A 339 -18.08 -9.09 -14.98
N THR A 340 -18.59 -8.23 -14.10
CA THR A 340 -18.83 -8.53 -12.69
C THR A 340 -20.21 -9.12 -12.45
N THR A 341 -20.97 -9.47 -13.50
CA THR A 341 -22.26 -10.13 -13.37
C THR A 341 -22.06 -11.58 -12.90
N LEU A 342 -22.95 -12.04 -12.03
CA LEU A 342 -22.93 -13.44 -11.63
C LEU A 342 -23.20 -14.32 -12.86
N PRO A 343 -22.48 -15.45 -13.02
CA PRO A 343 -22.81 -16.45 -14.03
C PRO A 343 -24.29 -16.81 -13.99
N GLU A 344 -24.88 -17.13 -15.16
CA GLU A 344 -26.32 -17.36 -15.27
C GLU A 344 -26.84 -18.39 -14.25
N GLY A 345 -26.08 -19.45 -13.99
CA GLY A 345 -26.43 -20.47 -13.00
C GLY A 345 -26.35 -20.01 -11.54
N LEU A 346 -25.82 -18.82 -11.27
CA LEU A 346 -25.68 -18.26 -9.92
C LEU A 346 -26.53 -16.99 -9.71
N LYS A 347 -27.26 -16.53 -10.72
CA LYS A 347 -28.06 -15.30 -10.63
C LYS A 347 -29.08 -15.35 -9.50
N ASP A 348 -29.62 -16.53 -9.23
CA ASP A 348 -30.72 -16.74 -8.27
C ASP A 348 -30.24 -17.36 -6.93
N TRP A 349 -28.95 -17.73 -6.80
CA TRP A 349 -28.45 -18.45 -5.63
C TRP A 349 -28.68 -17.75 -4.28
N ASN A 350 -28.88 -16.42 -4.30
CA ASN A 350 -29.10 -15.60 -3.10
C ASN A 350 -30.55 -15.11 -2.96
N GLN A 351 -31.44 -15.35 -3.96
CA GLN A 351 -32.84 -14.92 -3.91
C GLN A 351 -33.66 -15.83 -2.97
N ASP A 352 -33.37 -17.11 -2.94
CA ASP A 352 -34.03 -18.07 -2.02
C ASP A 352 -33.76 -17.81 -0.54
N ARG A 353 -32.63 -17.12 -0.20
CA ARG A 353 -32.37 -16.71 1.19
C ARG A 353 -33.25 -15.56 1.66
N ARG A 354 -33.67 -14.66 0.77
CA ARG A 354 -34.56 -13.54 1.10
C ARG A 354 -36.02 -13.95 1.20
N ASN A 355 -36.39 -15.08 0.53
CA ASN A 355 -37.76 -15.58 0.47
C ASN A 355 -38.00 -16.79 1.37
N ARG A 356 -36.98 -17.32 2.06
CA ARG A 356 -37.21 -18.28 3.14
C ARG A 356 -37.80 -17.49 4.30
N GLU A 357 -39.11 -17.62 4.49
CA GLU A 357 -39.73 -17.34 5.78
C GLU A 357 -38.91 -18.02 6.86
N GLU A 358 -38.49 -17.26 7.88
CA GLU A 358 -37.73 -17.78 9.01
C GLU A 358 -38.43 -19.03 9.53
N SER A 359 -37.74 -20.14 9.62
CA SER A 359 -38.30 -21.36 10.18
C SER A 359 -38.86 -21.10 11.57
N PRO A 360 -39.91 -21.78 12.02
CA PRO A 360 -40.46 -21.60 13.38
C PRO A 360 -39.37 -21.70 14.49
N GLU A 361 -38.34 -22.49 14.24
CA GLU A 361 -37.17 -22.64 15.17
C GLU A 361 -36.28 -21.41 15.21
N GLU A 362 -36.07 -20.69 14.10
CA GLU A 362 -35.33 -19.44 14.06
C GLU A 362 -36.08 -18.28 14.70
N GLN A 363 -37.43 -18.26 14.60
CA GLN A 363 -38.26 -17.29 15.29
C GLN A 363 -38.24 -17.47 16.80
N VAL A 364 -38.24 -18.72 17.26
CA VAL A 364 -38.12 -19.07 18.69
C VAL A 364 -36.71 -18.70 19.23
N ALA A 365 -35.66 -18.94 18.47
CA ALA A 365 -34.30 -18.58 18.86
C ALA A 365 -34.11 -17.06 18.99
N ARG A 366 -34.73 -16.26 18.12
CA ARG A 366 -34.73 -14.77 18.23
C ARG A 366 -35.52 -14.26 19.44
N GLN A 367 -36.61 -14.90 19.78
CA GLN A 367 -37.39 -14.53 20.97
C GLN A 367 -36.63 -14.84 22.28
N ILE A 368 -35.84 -15.90 22.29
CA ILE A 368 -35.02 -16.28 23.47
C ILE A 368 -33.79 -15.37 23.61
N SER A 369 -33.18 -14.91 22.51
CA SER A 369 -32.02 -13.99 22.54
C SER A 369 -32.38 -12.52 22.78
N GLY A 370 -33.62 -12.11 22.58
CA GLY A 370 -34.12 -10.74 22.80
C GLY A 370 -34.56 -10.41 24.21
N GLY A 371 -34.43 -11.33 25.16
CA GLY A 371 -35.02 -11.20 26.50
C GLY A 371 -34.03 -11.19 27.66
N MET A 372 -32.88 -10.50 27.57
CA MET A 372 -32.11 -10.13 28.76
C MET A 372 -31.60 -8.68 28.67
N PRO A 373 -32.12 -7.76 29.50
CA PRO A 373 -31.50 -6.47 29.70
C PRO A 373 -30.42 -6.61 30.77
N PHE A 374 -29.17 -6.35 30.37
CA PHE A 374 -28.13 -5.85 31.28
C PHE A 374 -27.30 -4.82 30.54
#